data_50ce0a514f1c1471570bfde04f09bccf
#
_entry.id   50ce0a514f1c1471570bfde04f09bccf
#
_cell.length_a   1.000
_cell.length_b   1.000
_cell.length_c   1.000
_cell.angle_alpha   90.00
_cell.angle_beta   90.00
_cell.angle_gamma   90.00
#
_symmetry.space_group_name_H-M   'P 1'
#
loop_
_entity.id
_entity.type
_entity.pdbx_description
1 polymer ?
#
loop_
_entity_poly.entity_id
_entity_poly.type
_entity_poly.pdbx_seq_one_letter_code
_entity_poly.pdbx_strand_id
1 'polypeptide(L)'
;MTISKIGVLFLHGYTGGRFELEPTFQYLKKRYDFEYEFPQYPGHGTTLDLSGVTGDDWYEEAEKAYFNLAARTDKIYVIGFSMGGVFASFIAQNFHVDKLVLIAPAFDHTKLSRLNRIKLSPAEVNDHLKLNLMSRVRPRLKNIPIRAMQEFIKIVDAKIGDLESIHCDTLLIHGKIDLLVPYQTSIEAQKRIPHSKLVLMEHTPHLIMFTEDKLLELNILTERFLFLDSPLKHLVD
;
A
#
# COMPACT_ATOMS: atom_id res chain seq x y z
N MET A 1 17.29 15.34 -26.57
CA MET A 1 16.06 14.93 -25.87
C MET A 1 16.37 14.94 -24.39
N THR A 2 15.70 15.77 -23.62
CA THR A 2 15.84 15.78 -22.15
C THR A 2 15.20 14.51 -21.64
N ILE A 3 15.96 13.70 -20.89
CA ILE A 3 15.41 12.49 -20.24
C ILE A 3 14.41 12.98 -19.18
N SER A 4 13.15 12.53 -19.27
CA SER A 4 12.13 12.87 -18.29
C SER A 4 12.53 12.38 -16.89
N LYS A 5 12.52 13.27 -15.92
CA LYS A 5 12.89 12.99 -14.53
C LYS A 5 11.73 12.30 -13.84
N ILE A 6 11.94 11.05 -13.42
CA ILE A 6 10.94 10.24 -12.74
C ILE A 6 10.99 10.48 -11.24
N GLY A 7 9.84 10.65 -10.61
CA GLY A 7 9.65 10.65 -9.17
C GLY A 7 8.82 9.45 -8.70
N VAL A 8 9.18 8.82 -7.59
CA VAL A 8 8.43 7.73 -6.98
C VAL A 8 8.04 8.09 -5.55
N LEU A 9 6.74 8.11 -5.27
CA LEU A 9 6.18 8.32 -3.94
C LEU A 9 5.85 6.98 -3.29
N PHE A 10 6.35 6.73 -2.07
CA PHE A 10 6.11 5.51 -1.30
C PHE A 10 5.24 5.82 -0.08
N LEU A 11 4.09 5.18 0.04
CA LEU A 11 3.09 5.40 1.09
C LEU A 11 2.83 4.13 1.88
N HIS A 12 3.24 4.11 3.15
CA HIS A 12 3.15 2.93 4.03
C HIS A 12 1.77 2.72 4.65
N GLY A 13 1.57 1.58 5.35
CA GLY A 13 0.32 1.21 5.98
C GLY A 13 0.08 1.80 7.38
N TYR A 14 -1.14 1.58 7.90
CA TYR A 14 -1.53 1.93 9.27
C TYR A 14 -0.72 1.12 10.29
N THR A 15 -0.27 1.76 11.35
CA THR A 15 0.64 1.22 12.38
C THR A 15 2.02 0.79 11.89
N GLY A 16 2.28 0.98 10.60
CA GLY A 16 3.53 0.64 9.93
C GLY A 16 4.57 1.76 9.98
N GLY A 17 5.31 1.89 8.88
CA GLY A 17 6.34 2.90 8.67
C GLY A 17 7.11 2.60 7.39
N ARG A 18 8.13 3.41 7.10
CA ARG A 18 8.97 3.23 5.90
C ARG A 18 9.50 1.80 5.74
N PHE A 19 9.80 1.12 6.84
CA PHE A 19 10.33 -0.25 6.85
C PHE A 19 9.44 -1.26 6.11
N GLU A 20 8.14 -0.97 5.91
CA GLU A 20 7.25 -1.86 5.16
C GLU A 20 7.56 -1.84 3.66
N LEU A 21 7.86 -0.70 3.08
CA LEU A 21 8.19 -0.57 1.66
C LEU A 21 9.70 -0.38 1.39
N GLU A 22 10.52 -0.28 2.44
CA GLU A 22 11.98 -0.15 2.33
C GLU A 22 12.63 -1.24 1.48
N PRO A 23 12.25 -2.56 1.59
CA PRO A 23 12.81 -3.58 0.73
C PRO A 23 12.52 -3.35 -0.76
N THR A 24 11.29 -2.92 -1.10
CA THR A 24 10.91 -2.60 -2.48
C THR A 24 11.62 -1.34 -2.96
N PHE A 25 11.70 -0.30 -2.12
CA PHE A 25 12.47 0.92 -2.42
C PHE A 25 13.92 0.59 -2.75
N GLN A 26 14.61 -0.17 -1.90
CA GLN A 26 16.01 -0.54 -2.11
C GLN A 26 16.22 -1.41 -3.36
N TYR A 27 15.26 -2.31 -3.65
CA TYR A 27 15.30 -3.12 -4.86
C TYR A 27 15.24 -2.27 -6.12
N LEU A 28 14.34 -1.28 -6.17
CA LEU A 28 14.17 -0.38 -7.31
C LEU A 28 15.33 0.63 -7.40
N LYS A 29 15.73 1.23 -6.28
CA LYS A 29 16.79 2.27 -6.25
C LYS A 29 18.16 1.77 -6.68
N LYS A 30 18.45 0.47 -6.47
CA LYS A 30 19.68 -0.16 -6.97
C LYS A 30 19.70 -0.32 -8.49
N ARG A 31 18.56 -0.26 -9.18
CA ARG A 31 18.41 -0.57 -10.61
C ARG A 31 18.08 0.65 -11.45
N TYR A 32 17.41 1.64 -10.86
CA TYR A 32 16.89 2.80 -11.58
C TYR A 32 17.27 4.09 -10.85
N ASP A 33 17.55 5.13 -11.64
CA ASP A 33 17.70 6.48 -11.11
C ASP A 33 16.34 7.18 -11.13
N PHE A 34 15.88 7.62 -9.95
CA PHE A 34 14.66 8.39 -9.77
C PHE A 34 14.72 9.23 -8.50
N GLU A 35 14.03 10.36 -8.52
CA GLU A 35 13.74 11.11 -7.30
C GLU A 35 12.69 10.39 -6.48
N TYR A 36 12.67 10.62 -5.17
CA TYR A 36 11.66 9.97 -4.34
C TYR A 36 11.22 10.81 -3.16
N GLU A 37 10.00 10.52 -2.71
CA GLU A 37 9.50 10.87 -1.39
C GLU A 37 9.04 9.59 -0.70
N PHE A 38 9.37 9.49 0.56
CA PHE A 38 9.01 8.37 1.40
C PHE A 38 8.65 8.89 2.79
N PRO A 39 7.46 9.55 2.92
CA PRO A 39 7.03 10.12 4.19
C PRO A 39 6.87 9.04 5.25
N GLN A 40 7.04 9.44 6.51
CA GLN A 40 6.62 8.66 7.65
C GLN A 40 5.54 9.45 8.37
N TYR A 41 4.32 8.90 8.41
CA TYR A 41 3.19 9.60 9.00
C TYR A 41 3.42 9.88 10.49
N PRO A 42 2.88 10.99 11.02
CA PRO A 42 2.96 11.30 12.44
C PRO A 42 2.54 10.12 13.33
N GLY A 43 3.34 9.86 14.35
CA GLY A 43 3.11 8.75 15.29
C GLY A 43 3.45 7.34 14.78
N HIS A 44 3.79 7.19 13.50
CA HIS A 44 4.17 5.90 12.89
C HIS A 44 5.69 5.68 12.92
N GLY A 45 6.12 4.48 12.53
CA GLY A 45 7.53 4.11 12.44
C GLY A 45 7.93 3.01 13.42
N THR A 46 9.22 2.88 13.71
CA THR A 46 9.74 1.86 14.63
C THR A 46 9.18 2.01 16.05
N THR A 47 9.07 3.24 16.51
CA THR A 47 8.33 3.59 17.73
C THR A 47 6.95 4.08 17.31
N LEU A 48 5.91 3.33 17.72
CA LEU A 48 4.53 3.66 17.41
C LEU A 48 3.91 4.43 18.57
N ASP A 49 3.57 5.70 18.34
CA ASP A 49 2.79 6.53 19.27
C ASP A 49 1.72 7.29 18.51
N LEU A 50 0.51 6.76 18.50
CA LEU A 50 -0.65 7.34 17.83
C LEU A 50 -1.48 8.26 18.76
N SER A 51 -0.95 8.60 19.94
CA SER A 51 -1.61 9.53 20.83
C SER A 51 -1.54 10.96 20.27
N GLY A 52 -2.69 11.62 20.21
CA GLY A 52 -2.77 13.03 19.80
C GLY A 52 -2.66 13.31 18.31
N VAL A 53 -2.46 12.29 17.45
CA VAL A 53 -2.47 12.43 15.99
C VAL A 53 -3.81 12.02 15.39
N THR A 54 -4.15 12.58 14.25
CA THR A 54 -5.40 12.33 13.53
C THR A 54 -5.14 11.66 12.18
N GLY A 55 -6.19 11.13 11.57
CA GLY A 55 -6.12 10.62 10.21
C GLY A 55 -5.79 11.72 9.18
N ASP A 56 -6.27 12.92 9.43
CA ASP A 56 -5.98 14.07 8.56
C ASP A 56 -4.49 14.42 8.59
N ASP A 57 -3.82 14.40 9.77
CA ASP A 57 -2.36 14.60 9.88
C ASP A 57 -1.58 13.58 9.04
N TRP A 58 -2.04 12.33 8.97
CA TRP A 58 -1.39 11.28 8.16
C TRP A 58 -1.54 11.54 6.67
N TYR A 59 -2.75 11.94 6.25
CA TYR A 59 -2.97 12.24 4.83
C TYR A 59 -2.25 13.53 4.39
N GLU A 60 -2.24 14.57 5.20
CA GLU A 60 -1.53 15.81 4.94
C GLU A 60 -0.03 15.57 4.69
N GLU A 61 0.60 14.67 5.46
CA GLU A 61 2.00 14.30 5.24
C GLU A 61 2.21 13.57 3.92
N ALA A 62 1.27 12.69 3.50
CA ALA A 62 1.30 12.04 2.20
C ALA A 62 1.13 13.03 1.04
N GLU A 63 0.19 13.95 1.17
CA GLU A 63 -0.11 14.99 0.17
C GLU A 63 1.05 15.98 0.03
N LYS A 64 1.64 16.42 1.13
CA LYS A 64 2.84 17.27 1.13
C LYS A 64 4.01 16.58 0.42
N ALA A 65 4.24 15.29 0.68
CA ALA A 65 5.27 14.53 0.00
C ALA A 65 5.02 14.44 -1.50
N TYR A 66 3.75 14.27 -1.93
CA TYR A 66 3.37 14.34 -3.34
C TYR A 66 3.76 15.68 -3.98
N PHE A 67 3.38 16.82 -3.38
CA PHE A 67 3.70 18.13 -3.93
C PHE A 67 5.21 18.43 -3.95
N ASN A 68 5.93 17.99 -2.92
CA ASN A 68 7.40 18.10 -2.92
C ASN A 68 8.02 17.35 -4.09
N LEU A 69 7.49 16.17 -4.43
CA LEU A 69 7.97 15.38 -5.56
C LEU A 69 7.57 16.01 -6.89
N ALA A 70 6.31 16.43 -7.03
CA ALA A 70 5.77 17.05 -8.25
C ALA A 70 6.52 18.34 -8.64
N ALA A 71 7.02 19.09 -7.66
CA ALA A 71 7.77 20.33 -7.92
C ALA A 71 9.13 20.11 -8.60
N ARG A 72 9.66 18.88 -8.64
CA ARG A 72 11.02 18.58 -9.12
C ARG A 72 11.13 17.41 -10.10
N THR A 73 10.00 16.85 -10.53
CA THR A 73 9.95 15.71 -11.45
C THR A 73 8.92 15.92 -12.56
N ASP A 74 9.17 15.28 -13.72
CA ASP A 74 8.30 15.37 -14.89
C ASP A 74 7.25 14.26 -14.93
N LYS A 75 7.56 13.11 -14.30
CA LYS A 75 6.66 11.94 -14.17
C LYS A 75 6.56 11.51 -12.73
N ILE A 76 5.36 11.16 -12.30
CA ILE A 76 5.09 10.75 -10.93
C ILE A 76 4.51 9.34 -10.92
N TYR A 77 5.20 8.43 -10.22
CA TYR A 77 4.73 7.10 -9.90
C TYR A 77 4.41 7.03 -8.41
N VAL A 78 3.32 6.37 -8.05
CA VAL A 78 2.92 6.24 -6.64
C VAL A 78 2.78 4.77 -6.28
N ILE A 79 3.39 4.36 -5.18
CA ILE A 79 3.28 3.02 -4.59
C ILE A 79 2.64 3.18 -3.22
N GLY A 80 1.46 2.58 -3.02
CA GLY A 80 0.76 2.62 -1.73
C GLY A 80 0.46 1.23 -1.19
N PHE A 81 0.76 1.02 0.10
CA PHE A 81 0.46 -0.22 0.81
C PHE A 81 -0.65 -0.01 1.85
N SER A 82 -1.67 -0.88 1.86
CA SER A 82 -2.75 -0.88 2.85
C SER A 82 -3.44 0.49 2.96
N MET A 83 -3.41 1.20 4.10
CA MET A 83 -3.87 2.59 4.25
C MET A 83 -3.17 3.53 3.25
N GLY A 84 -1.86 3.37 3.05
CA GLY A 84 -1.11 4.13 2.05
C GLY A 84 -1.62 3.87 0.62
N GLY A 85 -2.20 2.69 0.35
CA GLY A 85 -2.90 2.39 -0.90
C GLY A 85 -4.17 3.21 -1.09
N VAL A 86 -4.92 3.48 -0.01
CA VAL A 86 -6.07 4.39 -0.05
C VAL A 86 -5.62 5.83 -0.32
N PHE A 87 -4.58 6.30 0.35
CA PHE A 87 -4.00 7.63 0.12
C PHE A 87 -3.46 7.77 -1.30
N ALA A 88 -2.75 6.75 -1.82
CA ALA A 88 -2.25 6.71 -3.18
C ALA A 88 -3.37 6.81 -4.22
N SER A 89 -4.47 6.07 -4.01
CA SER A 89 -5.63 6.12 -4.88
C SER A 89 -6.31 7.49 -4.84
N PHE A 90 -6.45 8.10 -3.66
CA PHE A 90 -7.04 9.42 -3.52
C PHE A 90 -6.17 10.53 -4.15
N ILE A 91 -4.84 10.43 -4.02
CA ILE A 91 -3.89 11.30 -4.73
C ILE A 91 -4.10 11.18 -6.25
N ALA A 92 -4.20 9.96 -6.78
CA ALA A 92 -4.39 9.74 -8.22
C ALA A 92 -5.78 10.18 -8.73
N GLN A 93 -6.79 10.30 -7.86
CA GLN A 93 -8.10 10.86 -8.21
C GLN A 93 -8.07 12.39 -8.35
N ASN A 94 -7.19 13.07 -7.62
CA ASN A 94 -7.22 14.53 -7.49
C ASN A 94 -6.02 15.22 -8.14
N PHE A 95 -4.92 14.50 -8.37
CA PHE A 95 -3.67 15.03 -8.88
C PHE A 95 -3.12 14.17 -10.01
N HIS A 96 -2.17 14.72 -10.77
CA HIS A 96 -1.53 13.99 -11.86
C HIS A 96 -0.63 12.87 -11.33
N VAL A 97 -0.90 11.65 -11.76
CA VAL A 97 -0.08 10.45 -11.52
C VAL A 97 0.06 9.71 -12.85
N ASP A 98 1.28 9.32 -13.22
CA ASP A 98 1.52 8.57 -14.46
C ASP A 98 1.31 7.07 -14.28
N LYS A 99 1.75 6.50 -13.14
CA LYS A 99 1.57 5.08 -12.81
C LYS A 99 1.28 4.90 -11.32
N LEU A 100 0.35 4.01 -11.02
CA LEU A 100 -0.11 3.73 -9.65
C LEU A 100 0.02 2.25 -9.31
N VAL A 101 0.69 1.93 -8.19
CA VAL A 101 0.77 0.57 -7.64
C VAL A 101 0.08 0.53 -6.29
N LEU A 102 -0.95 -0.30 -6.17
CA LEU A 102 -1.75 -0.49 -4.97
C LEU A 102 -1.52 -1.89 -4.39
N ILE A 103 -0.82 -1.97 -3.26
CA ILE A 103 -0.48 -3.22 -2.60
C ILE A 103 -1.44 -3.43 -1.43
N ALA A 104 -2.31 -4.45 -1.54
CA ALA A 104 -3.32 -4.79 -0.53
C ALA A 104 -4.06 -3.55 0.02
N PRO A 105 -4.61 -2.65 -0.83
CA PRO A 105 -5.20 -1.38 -0.41
C PRO A 105 -6.39 -1.62 0.53
N ALA A 106 -6.47 -0.83 1.61
CA ALA A 106 -7.48 -0.98 2.66
C ALA A 106 -8.84 -0.37 2.27
N PHE A 107 -9.38 -0.72 1.09
CA PHE A 107 -10.67 -0.21 0.61
C PHE A 107 -11.89 -0.75 1.38
N ASP A 108 -11.71 -1.79 2.19
CA ASP A 108 -12.71 -2.25 3.15
C ASP A 108 -12.05 -2.52 4.50
N HIS A 109 -12.40 -1.73 5.50
CA HIS A 109 -11.91 -1.85 6.87
C HIS A 109 -12.88 -2.62 7.78
N THR A 110 -14.04 -3.07 7.27
CA THR A 110 -15.08 -3.71 8.10
C THR A 110 -14.58 -4.95 8.83
N LYS A 111 -13.59 -5.65 8.28
CA LYS A 111 -12.95 -6.78 8.94
C LYS A 111 -11.87 -6.38 9.95
N LEU A 112 -11.23 -5.21 9.80
CA LEU A 112 -10.29 -4.70 10.80
C LEU A 112 -10.96 -4.47 12.17
N SER A 113 -12.21 -4.02 12.17
CA SER A 113 -13.03 -3.93 13.40
C SER A 113 -13.34 -5.30 14.02
N ARG A 114 -13.20 -6.38 13.26
CA ARG A 114 -13.41 -7.78 13.70
C ARG A 114 -12.13 -8.49 14.14
N LEU A 115 -10.95 -7.87 14.01
CA LEU A 115 -9.66 -8.48 14.40
C LEU A 115 -9.65 -8.98 15.85
N ASN A 116 -10.39 -8.34 16.75
CA ASN A 116 -10.58 -8.81 18.13
C ASN A 116 -11.47 -10.06 18.24
N ARG A 117 -12.12 -10.50 17.14
CA ARG A 117 -13.06 -11.63 17.09
C ARG A 117 -12.63 -12.78 16.18
N ILE A 118 -11.50 -12.65 15.45
CA ILE A 118 -11.01 -13.74 14.60
C ILE A 118 -10.48 -14.87 15.50
N LYS A 119 -11.34 -15.81 15.84
CA LYS A 119 -10.94 -17.15 16.28
C LYS A 119 -10.50 -17.90 15.02
N LEU A 120 -9.23 -17.86 14.71
CA LEU A 120 -8.66 -18.73 13.68
C LEU A 120 -8.83 -20.18 14.13
N SER A 121 -9.45 -21.01 13.30
CA SER A 121 -9.44 -22.45 13.52
C SER A 121 -7.99 -22.97 13.41
N PRO A 122 -7.59 -24.01 14.16
CA PRO A 122 -6.24 -24.57 14.06
C PRO A 122 -5.86 -25.00 12.64
N ALA A 123 -6.82 -25.38 11.79
CA ALA A 123 -6.60 -25.80 10.41
C ALA A 123 -6.26 -24.64 9.46
N GLU A 124 -6.65 -23.41 9.78
CA GLU A 124 -6.33 -22.21 9.00
C GLU A 124 -4.98 -21.59 9.38
N VAL A 125 -4.38 -22.13 10.41
CA VAL A 125 -3.05 -21.74 10.94
C VAL A 125 -2.00 -22.69 10.36
N ASN A 126 -1.68 -22.56 9.08
CA ASN A 126 -0.51 -23.27 8.55
C ASN A 126 0.76 -22.60 9.12
N ASP A 127 1.48 -23.35 9.94
CA ASP A 127 2.00 -23.04 11.26
C ASP A 127 3.19 -22.08 11.33
N HIS A 128 4.00 -21.90 10.30
CA HIS A 128 5.20 -21.05 10.39
C HIS A 128 5.01 -19.61 9.92
N LEU A 129 4.24 -19.40 8.87
CA LEU A 129 4.05 -18.06 8.28
C LEU A 129 3.16 -17.16 9.15
N LYS A 130 2.08 -17.73 9.70
CA LYS A 130 1.11 -16.98 10.51
C LYS A 130 1.65 -16.61 11.89
N LEU A 131 2.43 -17.47 12.52
CA LEU A 131 3.05 -17.20 13.81
C LEU A 131 4.11 -16.08 13.73
N ASN A 132 4.98 -16.10 12.72
CA ASN A 132 5.95 -15.05 12.52
C ASN A 132 5.29 -13.70 12.16
N LEU A 133 4.26 -13.70 11.33
CA LEU A 133 3.52 -12.51 10.99
C LEU A 133 2.77 -11.95 12.20
N MET A 134 2.04 -12.79 12.91
CA MET A 134 1.28 -12.40 14.11
C MET A 134 2.19 -12.02 15.27
N SER A 135 3.37 -12.60 15.40
CA SER A 135 4.35 -12.20 16.42
C SER A 135 4.90 -10.79 16.19
N ARG A 136 5.01 -10.35 14.94
CA ARG A 136 5.45 -8.99 14.58
C ARG A 136 4.32 -7.96 14.69
N VAL A 137 3.09 -8.34 14.33
CA VAL A 137 1.93 -7.44 14.29
C VAL A 137 1.26 -7.30 15.65
N ARG A 138 1.05 -8.41 16.38
CA ARG A 138 0.36 -8.41 17.70
C ARG A 138 0.92 -7.43 18.73
N PRO A 139 2.25 -7.32 18.95
CA PRO A 139 2.77 -6.37 19.91
C PRO A 139 2.43 -4.92 19.56
N ARG A 140 2.41 -4.60 18.26
CA ARG A 140 2.07 -3.26 17.77
C ARG A 140 0.58 -2.94 17.91
N LEU A 141 -0.28 -3.95 17.66
CA LEU A 141 -1.74 -3.78 17.75
C LEU A 141 -2.28 -3.72 19.19
N LYS A 142 -1.57 -4.31 20.17
CA LYS A 142 -2.05 -4.40 21.56
C LYS A 142 -2.26 -3.06 22.25
N ASN A 143 -1.52 -2.04 21.85
CA ASN A 143 -1.49 -0.74 22.53
C ASN A 143 -2.05 0.39 21.66
N ILE A 144 -2.78 0.05 20.58
CA ILE A 144 -3.39 1.09 19.74
C ILE A 144 -4.56 1.71 20.50
N PRO A 145 -4.54 3.03 20.74
CA PRO A 145 -5.68 3.70 21.33
C PRO A 145 -6.95 3.51 20.48
N ILE A 146 -8.11 3.31 21.13
CA ILE A 146 -9.40 3.20 20.41
C ILE A 146 -9.62 4.41 19.50
N ARG A 147 -9.23 5.61 19.94
CA ARG A 147 -9.30 6.83 19.15
C ARG A 147 -8.49 6.71 17.83
N ALA A 148 -7.27 6.15 17.87
CA ALA A 148 -6.46 5.99 16.68
C ALA A 148 -7.09 5.02 15.66
N MET A 149 -7.79 3.98 16.14
CA MET A 149 -8.58 3.11 15.27
C MET A 149 -9.77 3.85 14.65
N GLN A 150 -10.43 4.73 15.40
CA GLN A 150 -11.52 5.57 14.89
C GLN A 150 -11.01 6.56 13.84
N GLU A 151 -9.85 7.19 14.08
CA GLU A 151 -9.22 8.07 13.09
C GLU A 151 -8.83 7.31 11.81
N PHE A 152 -8.30 6.09 11.94
CA PHE A 152 -8.02 5.23 10.78
C PHE A 152 -9.29 4.94 9.96
N ILE A 153 -10.38 4.53 10.60
CA ILE A 153 -11.65 4.25 9.91
C ILE A 153 -12.16 5.51 9.21
N LYS A 154 -12.20 6.62 9.95
CA LYS A 154 -12.66 7.93 9.45
C LYS A 154 -11.88 8.36 8.20
N ILE A 155 -10.54 8.31 8.26
CA ILE A 155 -9.72 8.80 7.14
C ILE A 155 -9.78 7.86 5.92
N VAL A 156 -9.84 6.54 6.14
CA VAL A 156 -10.03 5.58 5.04
C VAL A 156 -11.35 5.83 4.34
N ASP A 157 -12.46 5.93 5.08
CA ASP A 157 -13.78 6.21 4.49
C ASP A 157 -13.81 7.55 3.72
N ALA A 158 -13.14 8.57 4.26
CA ALA A 158 -13.07 9.88 3.62
C ALA A 158 -12.21 9.89 2.36
N LYS A 159 -11.21 8.99 2.25
CA LYS A 159 -10.21 8.99 1.17
C LYS A 159 -10.35 7.85 0.15
N ILE A 160 -11.33 6.96 0.28
CA ILE A 160 -11.64 5.99 -0.79
C ILE A 160 -12.07 6.73 -2.07
N GLY A 161 -12.92 7.72 -1.94
CA GLY A 161 -13.34 8.60 -3.03
C GLY A 161 -14.01 7.87 -4.20
N ASP A 162 -13.82 8.41 -5.39
CA ASP A 162 -14.32 7.86 -6.64
C ASP A 162 -13.20 7.14 -7.42
N LEU A 163 -13.11 5.82 -7.31
CA LEU A 163 -12.11 5.01 -7.99
C LEU A 163 -12.22 5.07 -9.53
N GLU A 164 -13.38 5.43 -10.07
CA GLU A 164 -13.61 5.55 -11.50
C GLU A 164 -12.90 6.78 -12.10
N SER A 165 -12.58 7.76 -11.27
CA SER A 165 -11.80 8.95 -11.66
C SER A 165 -10.30 8.74 -11.74
N ILE A 166 -9.79 7.54 -11.42
CA ILE A 166 -8.38 7.20 -11.59
C ILE A 166 -8.13 6.86 -13.06
N HIS A 167 -7.40 7.71 -13.78
CA HIS A 167 -7.16 7.56 -15.21
C HIS A 167 -5.76 7.07 -15.58
N CYS A 168 -4.85 6.99 -14.62
CA CYS A 168 -3.51 6.46 -14.85
C CYS A 168 -3.50 4.93 -14.90
N ASP A 169 -2.49 4.36 -15.56
CA ASP A 169 -2.23 2.93 -15.49
C ASP A 169 -2.05 2.49 -14.04
N THR A 170 -2.81 1.48 -13.61
CA THR A 170 -2.87 1.04 -12.22
C THR A 170 -2.62 -0.46 -12.09
N LEU A 171 -1.68 -0.85 -11.23
CA LEU A 171 -1.44 -2.23 -10.83
C LEU A 171 -1.93 -2.44 -9.40
N LEU A 172 -2.89 -3.35 -9.21
CA LEU A 172 -3.29 -3.84 -7.90
C LEU A 172 -2.57 -5.18 -7.63
N ILE A 173 -2.00 -5.34 -6.46
CA ILE A 173 -1.38 -6.59 -6.00
C ILE A 173 -1.98 -6.96 -4.66
N HIS A 174 -2.51 -8.19 -4.50
CA HIS A 174 -3.16 -8.60 -3.27
C HIS A 174 -2.89 -10.07 -2.95
N GLY A 175 -2.64 -10.38 -1.68
CA GLY A 175 -2.46 -11.74 -1.21
C GLY A 175 -3.80 -12.47 -0.96
N LYS A 176 -3.95 -13.70 -1.46
CA LYS A 176 -5.22 -14.46 -1.31
C LYS A 176 -5.53 -14.93 0.11
N ILE A 177 -4.52 -15.00 1.00
CA ILE A 177 -4.73 -15.33 2.41
C ILE A 177 -4.60 -14.11 3.32
N ASP A 178 -4.91 -12.92 2.78
CA ASP A 178 -4.98 -11.68 3.55
C ASP A 178 -6.13 -11.74 4.56
N LEU A 179 -5.78 -11.75 5.85
CA LEU A 179 -6.76 -11.81 6.95
C LEU A 179 -7.14 -10.42 7.46
N LEU A 180 -6.43 -9.36 7.05
CA LEU A 180 -6.69 -7.99 7.48
C LEU A 180 -7.62 -7.28 6.51
N VAL A 181 -7.30 -7.34 5.22
CA VAL A 181 -8.08 -6.76 4.14
C VAL A 181 -8.48 -7.86 3.16
N PRO A 182 -9.77 -8.09 2.91
CA PRO A 182 -10.18 -9.12 1.95
C PRO A 182 -9.71 -8.78 0.54
N TYR A 183 -9.06 -9.71 -0.15
CA TYR A 183 -8.64 -9.49 -1.54
C TYR A 183 -9.81 -9.21 -2.50
N GLN A 184 -11.03 -9.58 -2.13
CA GLN A 184 -12.25 -9.26 -2.87
C GLN A 184 -12.42 -7.74 -3.07
N THR A 185 -11.91 -6.93 -2.14
CA THR A 185 -11.95 -5.46 -2.27
C THR A 185 -11.11 -4.97 -3.45
N SER A 186 -9.99 -5.63 -3.73
CA SER A 186 -9.18 -5.33 -4.91
C SER A 186 -9.82 -5.83 -6.21
N ILE A 187 -10.59 -6.92 -6.18
CA ILE A 187 -11.39 -7.35 -7.33
C ILE A 187 -12.46 -6.30 -7.66
N GLU A 188 -13.15 -5.78 -6.65
CA GLU A 188 -14.17 -4.72 -6.86
C GLU A 188 -13.51 -3.40 -7.29
N ALA A 189 -12.36 -3.03 -6.72
CA ALA A 189 -11.61 -1.86 -7.15
C ALA A 189 -11.15 -1.97 -8.60
N GLN A 190 -10.66 -3.13 -9.04
CA GLN A 190 -10.27 -3.37 -10.43
C GLN A 190 -11.42 -3.12 -11.41
N LYS A 191 -12.65 -3.50 -11.06
CA LYS A 191 -13.83 -3.26 -11.92
C LYS A 191 -14.14 -1.78 -12.07
N ARG A 192 -13.76 -0.95 -11.10
CA ARG A 192 -14.04 0.48 -11.05
C ARG A 192 -12.92 1.34 -11.63
N ILE A 193 -11.67 0.92 -11.54
CA ILE A 193 -10.52 1.67 -12.07
C ILE A 193 -10.32 1.31 -13.55
N PRO A 194 -10.53 2.24 -14.52
CA PRO A 194 -10.62 1.91 -15.95
C PRO A 194 -9.36 1.26 -16.55
N HIS A 195 -8.17 1.74 -16.15
CA HIS A 195 -6.88 1.27 -16.66
C HIS A 195 -6.12 0.46 -15.62
N SER A 196 -6.78 -0.58 -15.08
CA SER A 196 -6.19 -1.36 -14.00
C SER A 196 -6.00 -2.82 -14.33
N LYS A 197 -5.00 -3.41 -13.66
CA LYS A 197 -4.74 -4.84 -13.63
C LYS A 197 -4.59 -5.31 -12.20
N LEU A 198 -5.12 -6.50 -11.89
CA LEU A 198 -5.01 -7.12 -10.58
C LEU A 198 -4.16 -8.39 -10.66
N VAL A 199 -3.18 -8.49 -9.78
CA VAL A 199 -2.42 -9.72 -9.52
C VAL A 199 -2.80 -10.24 -8.13
N LEU A 200 -3.38 -11.44 -8.10
CA LEU A 200 -3.68 -12.15 -6.86
C LEU A 200 -2.56 -13.15 -6.57
N MET A 201 -1.82 -12.90 -5.50
CA MET A 201 -0.68 -13.75 -5.11
C MET A 201 -1.16 -14.91 -4.23
N GLU A 202 -0.92 -16.14 -4.69
CA GLU A 202 -1.29 -17.36 -3.96
C GLU A 202 -0.50 -17.49 -2.65
N HIS A 203 -1.11 -18.03 -1.60
CA HIS A 203 -0.50 -18.27 -0.30
C HIS A 203 0.18 -17.05 0.33
N THR A 204 -0.31 -15.86 0.02
CA THR A 204 0.30 -14.59 0.38
C THR A 204 -0.56 -13.83 1.40
N PRO A 205 -0.01 -13.46 2.56
CA PRO A 205 -0.72 -12.70 3.59
C PRO A 205 -0.72 -11.20 3.30
N HIS A 206 -1.35 -10.38 4.18
CA HIS A 206 -1.38 -8.91 4.08
C HIS A 206 0.01 -8.27 3.99
N LEU A 207 0.92 -8.66 4.89
CA LEU A 207 2.29 -8.13 4.93
C LEU A 207 3.20 -8.88 3.94
N ILE A 208 2.95 -8.71 2.65
CA ILE A 208 3.65 -9.38 1.53
C ILE A 208 5.16 -9.21 1.66
N MET A 209 5.61 -8.00 2.01
CA MET A 209 7.02 -7.62 2.09
C MET A 209 7.83 -8.33 3.19
N PHE A 210 7.16 -9.02 4.12
CA PHE A 210 7.82 -9.81 5.16
C PHE A 210 7.84 -11.33 4.88
N THR A 211 7.40 -11.72 3.69
CA THR A 211 7.43 -13.10 3.19
C THR A 211 8.48 -13.16 2.09
N GLU A 212 9.62 -13.80 2.34
CA GLU A 212 10.83 -13.67 1.52
C GLU A 212 10.60 -13.98 0.04
N ASP A 213 10.00 -15.14 -0.28
CA ASP A 213 9.68 -15.53 -1.66
C ASP A 213 8.69 -14.57 -2.32
N LYS A 214 7.73 -14.05 -1.56
CA LYS A 214 6.68 -13.15 -2.04
C LYS A 214 7.17 -11.71 -2.22
N LEU A 215 8.15 -11.29 -1.44
CA LEU A 215 8.80 -10.00 -1.62
C LEU A 215 9.50 -9.91 -2.97
N LEU A 216 10.20 -10.97 -3.41
CA LEU A 216 10.85 -10.97 -4.71
C LEU A 216 9.81 -10.88 -5.84
N GLU A 217 8.73 -11.66 -5.76
CA GLU A 217 7.62 -11.63 -6.71
C GLU A 217 6.98 -10.22 -6.77
N LEU A 218 6.68 -9.62 -5.61
CA LEU A 218 6.17 -8.25 -5.49
C LEU A 218 7.10 -7.23 -6.17
N ASN A 219 8.41 -7.34 -5.92
CA ASN A 219 9.40 -6.42 -6.47
C ASN A 219 9.51 -6.53 -7.98
N ILE A 220 9.50 -7.75 -8.53
CA ILE A 220 9.54 -7.98 -9.98
C ILE A 220 8.28 -7.44 -10.65
N LEU A 221 7.09 -7.69 -10.09
CA LEU A 221 5.83 -7.16 -10.61
C LEU A 221 5.84 -5.62 -10.64
N THR A 222 6.27 -5.01 -9.55
CA THR A 222 6.36 -3.55 -9.40
C THR A 222 7.37 -2.95 -10.39
N GLU A 223 8.56 -3.56 -10.51
CA GLU A 223 9.60 -3.15 -11.45
C GLU A 223 9.13 -3.20 -12.91
N ARG A 224 8.57 -4.34 -13.32
CA ARG A 224 8.07 -4.55 -14.68
C ARG A 224 6.99 -3.53 -15.04
N PHE A 225 6.10 -3.25 -14.11
CA PHE A 225 5.02 -2.28 -14.33
C PHE A 225 5.54 -0.85 -14.40
N LEU A 226 6.42 -0.43 -13.50
CA LEU A 226 6.86 0.97 -13.44
C LEU A 226 7.90 1.33 -14.49
N PHE A 227 8.87 0.46 -14.77
CA PHE A 227 10.09 0.83 -15.47
C PHE A 227 10.32 0.08 -16.79
N LEU A 228 9.71 -1.09 -16.99
CA LEU A 228 10.00 -1.90 -18.19
C LEU A 228 8.95 -1.75 -19.29
N ASP A 229 8.01 -0.79 -19.19
CA ASP A 229 6.91 -0.54 -20.14
C ASP A 229 6.27 -1.83 -20.70
N SER A 230 6.27 -2.89 -19.88
CA SER A 230 5.57 -4.11 -20.24
C SER A 230 4.08 -3.78 -20.31
N PRO A 231 3.43 -3.97 -21.48
CA PRO A 231 1.98 -3.79 -21.55
C PRO A 231 1.33 -4.58 -20.42
N LEU A 232 0.33 -3.99 -19.76
CA LEU A 232 -0.39 -4.65 -18.65
C LEU A 232 -0.84 -6.09 -19.01
N LYS A 233 -0.97 -6.40 -20.31
CA LYS A 233 -1.32 -7.71 -20.82
C LYS A 233 -0.30 -8.84 -20.51
N HIS A 234 0.97 -8.52 -20.32
CA HIS A 234 2.06 -9.51 -20.13
C HIS A 234 2.55 -9.63 -18.68
N LEU A 235 1.87 -9.02 -17.70
CA LEU A 235 2.25 -9.14 -16.30
C LEU A 235 1.72 -10.42 -15.62
N VAL A 236 0.83 -11.19 -16.28
CA VAL A 236 0.10 -12.35 -15.70
C VAL A 236 0.27 -13.64 -16.50
N ASP A 237 1.06 -13.64 -17.58
CA ASP A 237 1.41 -14.86 -18.34
C ASP A 237 2.66 -15.52 -17.79
#